data_2e73799d3c3138ba503036745513ccd1
#
_entry.id   2e73799d3c3138ba503036745513ccd1
#
_cell.length_a   1.000
_cell.length_b   1.000
_cell.length_c   1.000
_cell.angle_alpha   90.00
_cell.angle_beta   90.00
_cell.angle_gamma   90.00
#
_symmetry.space_group_name_H-M   'P 1'
#
loop_
_entity.id
_entity.type
_entity.pdbx_description
1 polymer ?
#
loop_
_entity_poly.entity_id
_entity_poly.type
_entity_poly.pdbx_seq_one_letter_code
_entity_poly.pdbx_strand_id
1 'polypeptide(L)'
;MLAPTLRAARPFGFRFKRILWVCIGLTTLFVFITSEVLLVADYPMYHAYRLQVIADRQLLIPHTLAGIFALFIGPINFSSRIRQRHFTLHRVLGRIYAVSVFVGSFTGIALAWGRPGLPGTSMQAAAWMVCTTAAVVTARNRQIDVHRQWMARSYAVTFTFVSSRVLNLVPAYWNHLGDVFSAVGVIAFTLASLLIVELGLNWHELTTHRR
;
A
#
# COMPACT_ATOMS: atom_id res chain seq x y z
N MET A 1 15.41 -13.44 47.78
CA MET A 1 14.26 -13.10 46.91
C MET A 1 14.78 -12.88 45.51
N LEU A 2 14.64 -13.88 44.63
CA LEU A 2 15.06 -13.80 43.20
C LEU A 2 13.93 -13.12 42.44
N ALA A 3 14.22 -12.01 41.76
CA ALA A 3 13.30 -11.30 40.92
C ALA A 3 12.87 -12.22 39.74
N PRO A 4 11.57 -12.26 39.38
CA PRO A 4 11.11 -13.04 38.22
C PRO A 4 11.67 -12.39 36.95
N THR A 5 12.49 -13.14 36.22
CA THR A 5 12.95 -12.76 34.89
C THR A 5 11.73 -12.63 33.97
N LEU A 6 11.39 -11.41 33.61
CA LEU A 6 10.39 -11.12 32.56
C LEU A 6 10.81 -11.84 31.28
N ARG A 7 10.14 -12.94 30.98
CA ARG A 7 10.25 -13.64 29.69
C ARG A 7 9.81 -12.66 28.60
N ALA A 8 10.77 -12.08 27.90
CA ALA A 8 10.50 -11.29 26.72
C ALA A 8 9.59 -12.07 25.79
N ALA A 9 8.43 -11.51 25.47
CA ALA A 9 7.49 -12.12 24.53
C ALA A 9 8.25 -12.48 23.25
N ARG A 10 8.21 -13.73 22.85
CA ARG A 10 8.89 -14.21 21.63
C ARG A 10 8.36 -13.40 20.45
N PRO A 11 9.23 -12.74 19.68
CA PRO A 11 8.79 -12.03 18.49
C PRO A 11 8.06 -12.99 17.58
N PHE A 12 6.96 -12.56 17.03
CA PHE A 12 6.15 -13.23 15.99
C PHE A 12 7.05 -14.09 15.10
N GLY A 13 6.86 -15.41 15.14
CA GLY A 13 7.84 -16.38 14.67
C GLY A 13 8.28 -16.09 13.23
N PHE A 14 9.57 -16.27 12.95
CA PHE A 14 10.22 -16.08 11.64
C PHE A 14 9.44 -16.74 10.48
N ARG A 15 8.75 -17.85 10.74
CA ARG A 15 7.87 -18.55 9.80
C ARG A 15 6.66 -17.71 9.39
N PHE A 16 5.99 -17.04 10.33
CA PHE A 16 4.81 -16.22 10.05
C PHE A 16 5.16 -15.02 9.15
N LYS A 17 6.28 -14.35 9.42
CA LYS A 17 6.75 -13.24 8.57
C LYS A 17 7.03 -13.70 7.13
N ARG A 18 7.62 -14.90 6.95
CA ARG A 18 7.84 -15.46 5.61
C ARG A 18 6.52 -15.76 4.90
N ILE A 19 5.57 -16.40 5.57
CA ILE A 19 4.25 -16.71 5.01
C ILE A 19 3.55 -15.42 4.59
N LEU A 20 3.54 -14.40 5.46
CA LEU A 20 2.94 -13.10 5.16
C LEU A 20 3.55 -12.48 3.89
N TRP A 21 4.87 -12.45 3.77
CA TRP A 21 5.54 -11.89 2.59
C TRP A 21 5.28 -12.71 1.32
N VAL A 22 5.20 -14.03 1.43
CA VAL A 22 4.82 -14.89 0.31
C VAL A 22 3.38 -14.62 -0.11
N CYS A 23 2.44 -14.54 0.82
CA CYS A 23 1.04 -14.21 0.51
C CYS A 23 0.92 -12.83 -0.15
N ILE A 24 1.59 -11.81 0.37
CA ILE A 24 1.62 -10.47 -0.23
C ILE A 24 2.19 -10.55 -1.66
N GLY A 25 3.30 -11.24 -1.87
CA GLY A 25 3.92 -11.41 -3.18
C GLY A 25 3.02 -12.14 -4.18
N LEU A 26 2.40 -13.24 -3.77
CA LEU A 26 1.48 -14.01 -4.61
C LEU A 26 0.22 -13.20 -4.95
N THR A 27 -0.37 -12.50 -3.98
CA THR A 27 -1.53 -11.64 -4.22
C THR A 27 -1.18 -10.50 -5.18
N THR A 28 -0.01 -9.87 -5.00
CA THR A 28 0.48 -8.82 -5.88
C THR A 28 0.69 -9.33 -7.30
N LEU A 29 1.33 -10.49 -7.47
CA LEU A 29 1.56 -11.12 -8.76
C LEU A 29 0.23 -11.48 -9.44
N PHE A 30 -0.70 -12.07 -8.70
CA PHE A 30 -2.02 -12.41 -9.19
C PHE A 30 -2.78 -11.19 -9.69
N VAL A 31 -2.82 -10.10 -8.90
CA VAL A 31 -3.48 -8.85 -9.29
C VAL A 31 -2.79 -8.25 -10.52
N PHE A 32 -1.45 -8.27 -10.57
CA PHE A 32 -0.72 -7.77 -11.73
C PHE A 32 -1.07 -8.54 -13.01
N ILE A 33 -1.08 -9.87 -12.94
CA ILE A 33 -1.44 -10.71 -14.10
C ILE A 33 -2.89 -10.44 -14.52
N THR A 34 -3.83 -10.46 -13.59
CA THR A 34 -5.26 -10.33 -13.91
C THR A 34 -5.66 -8.91 -14.33
N SER A 35 -5.02 -7.88 -13.82
CA SER A 35 -5.39 -6.49 -14.12
C SER A 35 -4.60 -5.90 -15.28
N GLU A 36 -3.31 -6.19 -15.38
CA GLU A 36 -2.45 -5.53 -16.37
C GLU A 36 -2.19 -6.43 -17.60
N VAL A 37 -1.86 -7.71 -17.38
CA VAL A 37 -1.54 -8.62 -18.49
C VAL A 37 -2.78 -8.92 -19.33
N LEU A 38 -3.92 -9.22 -18.70
CA LEU A 38 -5.17 -9.47 -19.43
C LEU A 38 -5.71 -8.22 -20.14
N LEU A 39 -5.44 -7.04 -19.60
CA LEU A 39 -5.76 -5.77 -20.24
C LEU A 39 -4.94 -5.59 -21.53
N VAL A 40 -3.63 -5.84 -21.45
CA VAL A 40 -2.73 -5.74 -22.63
C VAL A 40 -3.07 -6.79 -23.68
N ALA A 41 -3.46 -8.00 -23.26
CA ALA A 41 -3.84 -9.10 -24.14
C ALA A 41 -5.21 -8.93 -24.84
N ASP A 42 -5.89 -7.79 -24.62
CA ASP A 42 -7.20 -7.47 -25.22
C ASP A 42 -8.29 -8.51 -24.96
N TYR A 43 -8.36 -8.98 -23.73
CA TYR A 43 -9.39 -9.93 -23.36
C TYR A 43 -10.78 -9.26 -23.49
N PRO A 44 -11.79 -9.91 -24.11
CA PRO A 44 -13.09 -9.28 -24.43
C PRO A 44 -13.77 -8.58 -23.26
N MET A 45 -13.61 -9.12 -22.06
CA MET A 45 -14.12 -8.56 -20.81
C MET A 45 -13.54 -7.17 -20.47
N TYR A 46 -12.35 -6.85 -20.96
CA TYR A 46 -11.65 -5.60 -20.68
C TYR A 46 -11.68 -4.60 -21.83
N HIS A 47 -12.34 -4.92 -22.95
CA HIS A 47 -12.29 -4.10 -24.17
C HIS A 47 -12.72 -2.64 -23.95
N ALA A 48 -13.85 -2.41 -23.25
CA ALA A 48 -14.35 -1.05 -22.95
C ALA A 48 -13.37 -0.28 -22.03
N TYR A 49 -12.81 -0.97 -21.04
CA TYR A 49 -11.81 -0.39 -20.13
C TYR A 49 -10.51 -0.07 -20.87
N ARG A 50 -10.10 -0.93 -21.79
CA ARG A 50 -8.90 -0.70 -22.63
C ARG A 50 -9.01 0.56 -23.48
N LEU A 51 -10.17 0.86 -24.03
CA LEU A 51 -10.38 2.11 -24.78
C LEU A 51 -10.16 3.35 -23.92
N GLN A 52 -10.63 3.32 -22.66
CA GLN A 52 -10.38 4.38 -21.70
C GLN A 52 -8.88 4.48 -21.34
N VAL A 53 -8.21 3.34 -21.15
CA VAL A 53 -6.77 3.26 -20.86
C VAL A 53 -5.94 3.88 -21.99
N ILE A 54 -6.30 3.63 -23.25
CA ILE A 54 -5.61 4.20 -24.41
C ILE A 54 -5.80 5.72 -24.46
N ALA A 55 -7.00 6.23 -24.15
CA ALA A 55 -7.28 7.66 -24.11
C ALA A 55 -6.48 8.36 -23.01
N ASP A 56 -6.33 7.73 -21.83
CA ASP A 56 -5.67 8.32 -20.66
C ASP A 56 -4.19 7.89 -20.53
N ARG A 57 -3.60 7.26 -21.53
CA ARG A 57 -2.26 6.65 -21.47
C ARG A 57 -1.16 7.55 -20.92
N GLN A 58 -1.22 8.84 -21.20
CA GLN A 58 -0.21 9.81 -20.76
C GLN A 58 -0.18 9.98 -19.23
N LEU A 59 -1.31 9.86 -18.57
CA LEU A 59 -1.44 9.86 -17.11
C LEU A 59 -1.33 8.46 -16.51
N LEU A 60 -1.85 7.46 -17.20
CA LEU A 60 -1.89 6.09 -16.70
C LEU A 60 -0.51 5.44 -16.64
N ILE A 61 0.36 5.67 -17.65
CA ILE A 61 1.71 5.10 -17.64
C ILE A 61 2.51 5.56 -16.42
N PRO A 62 2.67 6.86 -16.15
CA PRO A 62 3.41 7.31 -14.96
C PRO A 62 2.70 6.88 -13.66
N HIS A 63 1.36 6.82 -13.62
CA HIS A 63 0.61 6.31 -12.48
C HIS A 63 0.96 4.85 -12.19
N THR A 64 0.87 3.99 -13.18
CA THR A 64 1.16 2.55 -13.04
C THR A 64 2.62 2.31 -12.66
N LEU A 65 3.57 2.99 -13.31
CA LEU A 65 4.99 2.87 -12.97
C LEU A 65 5.26 3.31 -11.51
N ALA A 66 4.68 4.42 -11.09
CA ALA A 66 4.80 4.89 -9.72
C ALA A 66 4.21 3.88 -8.72
N GLY A 67 3.04 3.30 -9.03
CA GLY A 67 2.42 2.24 -8.23
C GLY A 67 3.32 1.00 -8.12
N ILE A 68 3.89 0.54 -9.23
CA ILE A 68 4.83 -0.58 -9.26
C ILE A 68 6.05 -0.29 -8.40
N PHE A 69 6.70 0.86 -8.58
CA PHE A 69 7.87 1.21 -7.77
C PHE A 69 7.54 1.29 -6.28
N ALA A 70 6.44 1.93 -5.89
CA ALA A 70 6.03 2.00 -4.50
C ALA A 70 5.76 0.60 -3.92
N LEU A 71 5.08 -0.25 -4.67
CA LEU A 71 4.68 -1.58 -4.23
C LEU A 71 5.90 -2.49 -4.01
N PHE A 72 6.87 -2.50 -4.92
CA PHE A 72 8.03 -3.38 -4.83
C PHE A 72 9.15 -2.82 -3.94
N ILE A 73 9.35 -1.50 -3.92
CA ILE A 73 10.40 -0.88 -3.10
C ILE A 73 10.05 -0.94 -1.60
N GLY A 74 8.77 -0.82 -1.25
CA GLY A 74 8.34 -0.87 0.15
C GLY A 74 8.89 -2.10 0.90
N PRO A 75 8.59 -3.34 0.49
CA PRO A 75 9.09 -4.55 1.12
C PRO A 75 10.63 -4.62 1.21
N ILE A 76 11.31 -4.17 0.15
CA ILE A 76 12.77 -4.13 0.12
C ILE A 76 13.29 -3.21 1.23
N ASN A 77 12.69 -2.05 1.40
CA ASN A 77 13.07 -1.09 2.43
C ASN A 77 12.75 -1.54 3.87
N PHE A 78 11.76 -2.44 4.06
CA PHE A 78 11.52 -3.05 5.37
C PHE A 78 12.57 -4.09 5.75
N SER A 79 13.41 -4.56 4.82
CA SER A 79 14.45 -5.53 5.09
C SER A 79 15.51 -4.97 6.05
N SER A 80 15.67 -5.64 7.21
CA SER A 80 16.74 -5.30 8.16
C SER A 80 18.14 -5.50 7.57
N ARG A 81 18.32 -6.49 6.67
CA ARG A 81 19.60 -6.75 6.01
C ARG A 81 20.01 -5.57 5.12
N ILE A 82 19.09 -5.01 4.32
CA ILE A 82 19.37 -3.87 3.45
C ILE A 82 19.67 -2.63 4.29
N ARG A 83 18.86 -2.36 5.30
CA ARG A 83 19.06 -1.22 6.19
C ARG A 83 20.39 -1.27 6.96
N GLN A 84 20.85 -2.45 7.36
CA GLN A 84 22.09 -2.60 8.14
C GLN A 84 23.34 -2.70 7.26
N ARG A 85 23.27 -3.41 6.14
CA ARG A 85 24.45 -3.68 5.29
C ARG A 85 24.60 -2.69 4.13
N HIS A 86 23.50 -2.12 3.64
CA HIS A 86 23.44 -1.26 2.46
C HIS A 86 22.64 0.00 2.72
N PHE A 87 23.08 0.79 3.70
CA PHE A 87 22.35 1.98 4.16
C PHE A 87 22.12 3.02 3.05
N THR A 88 23.11 3.20 2.17
CA THR A 88 22.97 4.11 1.01
C THR A 88 21.88 3.64 0.07
N LEU A 89 21.82 2.32 -0.23
CA LEU A 89 20.75 1.74 -1.04
C LEU A 89 19.37 1.95 -0.40
N HIS A 90 19.24 1.71 0.92
CA HIS A 90 18.01 1.98 1.66
C HIS A 90 17.55 3.44 1.49
N ARG A 91 18.46 4.39 1.57
CA ARG A 91 18.13 5.82 1.39
C ARG A 91 17.73 6.17 -0.04
N VAL A 92 18.41 5.62 -1.04
CA VAL A 92 18.07 5.83 -2.46
C VAL A 92 16.68 5.25 -2.75
N LEU A 93 16.44 4.00 -2.38
CA LEU A 93 15.14 3.36 -2.55
C LEU A 93 14.03 4.08 -1.80
N GLY A 94 14.32 4.60 -0.59
CA GLY A 94 13.35 5.40 0.17
C GLY A 94 12.97 6.71 -0.54
N ARG A 95 13.92 7.36 -1.22
CA ARG A 95 13.62 8.55 -2.04
C ARG A 95 12.78 8.20 -3.27
N ILE A 96 13.14 7.11 -3.98
CA ILE A 96 12.37 6.63 -5.13
C ILE A 96 10.94 6.31 -4.68
N TYR A 97 10.76 5.60 -3.56
CA TYR A 97 9.46 5.32 -2.97
C TYR A 97 8.66 6.62 -2.72
N ALA A 98 9.26 7.61 -2.06
CA ALA A 98 8.58 8.87 -1.77
C ALA A 98 8.16 9.61 -3.06
N VAL A 99 9.06 9.73 -4.05
CA VAL A 99 8.73 10.33 -5.35
C VAL A 99 7.59 9.57 -6.03
N SER A 100 7.64 8.24 -6.01
CA SER A 100 6.58 7.38 -6.58
C SER A 100 5.22 7.63 -5.91
N VAL A 101 5.19 7.82 -4.59
CA VAL A 101 3.95 8.15 -3.87
C VAL A 101 3.35 9.46 -4.39
N PHE A 102 4.16 10.52 -4.53
CA PHE A 102 3.66 11.81 -5.02
C PHE A 102 3.22 11.74 -6.49
N VAL A 103 4.03 11.14 -7.36
CA VAL A 103 3.66 10.95 -8.77
C VAL A 103 2.38 10.13 -8.89
N GLY A 104 2.28 9.00 -8.18
CA GLY A 104 1.11 8.14 -8.19
C GLY A 104 -0.15 8.84 -7.65
N SER A 105 -0.01 9.67 -6.61
CA SER A 105 -1.11 10.43 -6.03
C SER A 105 -1.64 11.50 -6.98
N PHE A 106 -0.78 12.34 -7.55
CA PHE A 106 -1.21 13.40 -8.46
C PHE A 106 -1.80 12.84 -9.76
N THR A 107 -1.15 11.85 -10.36
CA THR A 107 -1.68 11.21 -11.57
C THR A 107 -2.96 10.43 -11.30
N GLY A 108 -3.11 9.82 -10.12
CA GLY A 108 -4.33 9.13 -9.71
C GLY A 108 -5.51 10.10 -9.56
N ILE A 109 -5.31 11.26 -8.92
CA ILE A 109 -6.33 12.32 -8.82
C ILE A 109 -6.70 12.82 -10.23
N ALA A 110 -5.70 13.09 -11.09
CA ALA A 110 -5.95 13.55 -12.45
C ALA A 110 -6.74 12.51 -13.29
N LEU A 111 -6.43 11.22 -13.16
CA LEU A 111 -7.18 10.13 -13.79
C LEU A 111 -8.61 10.00 -13.28
N ALA A 112 -8.84 10.33 -12.00
CA ALA A 112 -10.19 10.28 -11.41
C ALA A 112 -10.99 11.56 -11.63
N TRP A 113 -10.40 12.60 -12.22
CA TRP A 113 -11.06 13.89 -12.41
C TRP A 113 -12.32 13.76 -13.27
N GLY A 114 -13.41 14.33 -12.78
CA GLY A 114 -14.71 14.23 -13.45
C GLY A 114 -15.38 12.84 -13.39
N ARG A 115 -14.83 11.89 -12.63
CA ARG A 115 -15.36 10.53 -12.47
C ARG A 115 -15.87 10.30 -11.04
N PRO A 116 -16.84 9.40 -10.85
CA PRO A 116 -17.43 9.10 -9.54
C PRO A 116 -16.40 8.63 -8.49
N GLY A 117 -15.28 8.06 -8.93
CA GLY A 117 -14.20 7.61 -8.05
C GLY A 117 -13.34 8.72 -7.42
N LEU A 118 -13.50 9.98 -7.85
CA LEU A 118 -12.67 11.10 -7.41
C LEU A 118 -12.59 11.27 -5.88
N PRO A 119 -13.69 11.22 -5.11
CA PRO A 119 -13.61 11.39 -3.66
C PRO A 119 -12.75 10.31 -2.96
N GLY A 120 -12.95 9.05 -3.36
CA GLY A 120 -12.18 7.91 -2.81
C GLY A 120 -10.69 8.02 -3.16
N THR A 121 -10.38 8.29 -4.43
CA THR A 121 -9.01 8.46 -4.91
C THR A 121 -8.32 9.65 -4.23
N SER A 122 -9.02 10.77 -4.07
CA SER A 122 -8.46 11.96 -3.41
C SER A 122 -8.16 11.71 -1.93
N MET A 123 -9.06 11.03 -1.22
CA MET A 123 -8.82 10.66 0.17
C MET A 123 -7.64 9.71 0.32
N GLN A 124 -7.57 8.67 -0.52
CA GLN A 124 -6.45 7.72 -0.52
C GLN A 124 -5.12 8.43 -0.84
N ALA A 125 -5.10 9.28 -1.87
CA ALA A 125 -3.92 10.06 -2.25
C ALA A 125 -3.46 10.97 -1.11
N ALA A 126 -4.40 11.69 -0.45
CA ALA A 126 -4.09 12.54 0.69
C ALA A 126 -3.50 11.73 1.86
N ALA A 127 -4.12 10.62 2.24
CA ALA A 127 -3.62 9.73 3.28
C ALA A 127 -2.21 9.20 2.94
N TRP A 128 -1.98 8.82 1.68
CA TRP A 128 -0.70 8.29 1.22
C TRP A 128 0.40 9.35 1.26
N MET A 129 0.13 10.55 0.76
CA MET A 129 1.06 11.68 0.82
C MET A 129 1.37 12.11 2.26
N VAL A 130 0.36 12.22 3.14
CA VAL A 130 0.55 12.58 4.55
C VAL A 130 1.42 11.56 5.28
N CYS A 131 1.10 10.27 5.19
CA CYS A 131 1.89 9.23 5.84
C CYS A 131 3.34 9.20 5.32
N THR A 132 3.54 9.37 4.01
CA THR A 132 4.88 9.36 3.41
C THR A 132 5.67 10.60 3.79
N THR A 133 5.04 11.78 3.79
CA THR A 133 5.68 13.03 4.23
C THR A 133 6.11 12.93 5.69
N ALA A 134 5.23 12.46 6.57
CA ALA A 134 5.55 12.26 7.98
C ALA A 134 6.72 11.27 8.15
N ALA A 135 6.75 10.19 7.35
CA ALA A 135 7.87 9.25 7.36
C ALA A 135 9.19 9.91 6.92
N VAL A 136 9.17 10.73 5.88
CA VAL A 136 10.37 11.46 5.41
C VAL A 136 10.85 12.48 6.45
N VAL A 137 9.94 13.26 7.03
CA VAL A 137 10.27 14.27 8.03
C VAL A 137 10.87 13.60 9.27
N THR A 138 10.24 12.55 9.79
CA THR A 138 10.74 11.84 10.98
C THR A 138 12.08 11.15 10.73
N ALA A 139 12.34 10.66 9.51
CA ALA A 139 13.66 10.14 9.12
C ALA A 139 14.73 11.24 9.14
N ARG A 140 14.42 12.43 8.61
CA ARG A 140 15.32 13.59 8.62
C ARG A 140 15.63 14.05 10.05
N ASN A 141 14.64 14.03 10.92
CA ASN A 141 14.76 14.38 12.33
C ASN A 141 15.39 13.25 13.17
N ARG A 142 15.85 12.14 12.54
CA ARG A 142 16.46 10.98 13.22
C ARG A 142 15.54 10.26 14.20
N GLN A 143 14.23 10.47 14.11
CA GLN A 143 13.20 9.80 14.91
C GLN A 143 12.86 8.43 14.33
N ILE A 144 13.80 7.48 14.44
CA ILE A 144 13.77 6.23 13.64
C ILE A 144 12.56 5.34 13.97
N ASP A 145 12.14 5.27 15.23
CA ASP A 145 10.99 4.44 15.60
C ASP A 145 9.68 5.04 15.08
N VAL A 146 9.53 6.35 15.13
CA VAL A 146 8.39 7.08 14.58
C VAL A 146 8.38 6.98 13.04
N HIS A 147 9.57 7.09 12.41
CA HIS A 147 9.73 6.86 10.96
C HIS A 147 9.23 5.46 10.55
N ARG A 148 9.59 4.41 11.30
CA ARG A 148 9.13 3.05 11.02
C ARG A 148 7.61 2.91 11.07
N GLN A 149 6.98 3.55 12.05
CA GLN A 149 5.53 3.55 12.20
C GLN A 149 4.85 4.25 11.01
N TRP A 150 5.34 5.43 10.61
CA TRP A 150 4.81 6.14 9.45
C TRP A 150 5.04 5.41 8.13
N MET A 151 6.19 4.74 7.97
CA MET A 151 6.44 3.89 6.81
C MET A 151 5.48 2.70 6.76
N ALA A 152 5.13 2.11 7.90
CA ALA A 152 4.14 1.03 7.94
C ALA A 152 2.76 1.53 7.49
N ARG A 153 2.31 2.71 7.96
CA ARG A 153 1.06 3.35 7.52
C ARG A 153 1.08 3.68 6.03
N SER A 154 2.15 4.30 5.56
CA SER A 154 2.31 4.62 4.14
C SER A 154 2.24 3.38 3.25
N TYR A 155 2.91 2.29 3.66
CA TYR A 155 2.88 1.06 2.89
C TYR A 155 1.53 0.32 2.96
N ALA A 156 0.80 0.44 4.07
CA ALA A 156 -0.57 -0.06 4.15
C ALA A 156 -1.49 0.62 3.14
N VAL A 157 -1.36 1.94 2.97
CA VAL A 157 -2.09 2.68 1.93
C VAL A 157 -1.62 2.24 0.53
N THR A 158 -0.31 2.00 0.32
CA THR A 158 0.18 1.42 -0.95
C THR A 158 -0.50 0.09 -1.26
N PHE A 159 -0.64 -0.78 -0.24
CA PHE A 159 -1.23 -2.10 -0.42
C PHE A 159 -2.74 -2.06 -0.70
N THR A 160 -3.43 -0.97 -0.38
CA THR A 160 -4.84 -0.76 -0.74
C THR A 160 -5.06 -0.88 -2.25
N PHE A 161 -4.08 -0.47 -3.05
CA PHE A 161 -4.10 -0.63 -4.50
C PHE A 161 -4.25 -2.10 -4.94
N VAL A 162 -3.60 -3.02 -4.25
CA VAL A 162 -3.72 -4.47 -4.50
C VAL A 162 -5.05 -5.01 -3.97
N SER A 163 -5.40 -4.66 -2.74
CA SER A 163 -6.61 -5.20 -2.07
C SER A 163 -7.90 -4.72 -2.75
N SER A 164 -7.97 -3.49 -3.22
CA SER A 164 -9.14 -2.99 -3.96
C SER A 164 -9.36 -3.72 -5.29
N ARG A 165 -8.28 -4.15 -5.95
CA ARG A 165 -8.38 -4.91 -7.21
C ARG A 165 -8.87 -6.35 -7.03
N VAL A 166 -8.67 -6.93 -5.85
CA VAL A 166 -9.26 -8.24 -5.55
C VAL A 166 -10.79 -8.19 -5.61
N LEU A 167 -11.42 -7.08 -5.21
CA LEU A 167 -12.87 -6.90 -5.36
C LEU A 167 -13.31 -6.88 -6.81
N ASN A 168 -12.48 -6.39 -7.71
CA ASN A 168 -12.80 -6.37 -9.13
C ASN A 168 -12.98 -7.77 -9.72
N LEU A 169 -12.57 -8.81 -9.00
CA LEU A 169 -12.77 -10.21 -9.39
C LEU A 169 -14.15 -10.76 -8.96
N VAL A 170 -14.91 -10.00 -8.19
CA VAL A 170 -16.24 -10.42 -7.75
C VAL A 170 -17.30 -9.89 -8.74
N PRO A 171 -17.96 -10.75 -9.56
CA PRO A 171 -18.92 -10.31 -10.56
C PRO A 171 -20.08 -9.49 -10.00
N ALA A 172 -20.53 -9.81 -8.78
CA ALA A 172 -21.59 -9.07 -8.08
C ALA A 172 -21.20 -7.60 -7.82
N TYR A 173 -19.92 -7.29 -7.67
CA TYR A 173 -19.42 -5.93 -7.48
C TYR A 173 -19.67 -5.06 -8.72
N TRP A 174 -19.45 -5.59 -9.91
CA TRP A 174 -19.67 -4.87 -11.16
C TRP A 174 -21.15 -4.68 -11.52
N ASN A 175 -21.97 -5.68 -11.22
CA ASN A 175 -23.36 -5.73 -11.69
C ASN A 175 -24.32 -4.91 -10.81
N HIS A 176 -24.00 -4.66 -9.54
CA HIS A 176 -24.95 -4.08 -8.58
C HIS A 176 -24.51 -2.79 -7.91
N LEU A 177 -23.24 -2.45 -7.97
CA LEU A 177 -22.66 -1.47 -7.06
C LEU A 177 -22.12 -0.21 -7.74
N GLY A 178 -22.18 -0.10 -9.06
CA GLY A 178 -21.90 1.11 -9.84
C GLY A 178 -20.78 2.02 -9.32
N ASP A 179 -20.68 3.19 -9.88
CA ASP A 179 -19.60 4.15 -9.64
C ASP A 179 -19.49 4.69 -8.20
N VAL A 180 -20.59 4.76 -7.47
CA VAL A 180 -20.60 5.24 -6.07
C VAL A 180 -19.86 4.28 -5.15
N PHE A 181 -19.98 2.97 -5.38
CA PHE A 181 -19.29 1.96 -4.58
C PHE A 181 -17.79 1.88 -4.89
N SER A 182 -17.35 2.32 -6.05
CA SER A 182 -15.91 2.42 -6.32
C SER A 182 -15.23 3.43 -5.37
N ALA A 183 -15.86 4.59 -5.16
CA ALA A 183 -15.35 5.59 -4.23
C ALA A 183 -15.43 5.12 -2.77
N VAL A 184 -16.58 4.59 -2.35
CA VAL A 184 -16.79 4.06 -1.00
C VAL A 184 -15.87 2.86 -0.73
N GLY A 185 -15.70 1.97 -1.72
CA GLY A 185 -14.77 0.84 -1.62
C GLY A 185 -13.34 1.29 -1.37
N VAL A 186 -12.82 2.24 -2.13
CA VAL A 186 -11.46 2.78 -1.94
C VAL A 186 -11.31 3.41 -0.55
N ILE A 187 -12.30 4.17 -0.09
CA ILE A 187 -12.32 4.76 1.26
C ILE A 187 -12.27 3.66 2.32
N ALA A 188 -13.17 2.68 2.22
CA ALA A 188 -13.26 1.58 3.18
C ALA A 188 -11.96 0.77 3.26
N PHE A 189 -11.35 0.42 2.12
CA PHE A 189 -10.07 -0.29 2.09
C PHE A 189 -8.93 0.54 2.66
N THR A 190 -8.89 1.83 2.38
CA THR A 190 -7.85 2.72 2.91
C THR A 190 -7.96 2.80 4.44
N LEU A 191 -9.16 3.02 4.96
CA LEU A 191 -9.42 3.06 6.40
C LEU A 191 -9.14 1.71 7.08
N ALA A 192 -9.59 0.60 6.47
CA ALA A 192 -9.33 -0.74 6.99
C ALA A 192 -7.83 -1.06 7.03
N SER A 193 -7.09 -0.71 5.98
CA SER A 193 -5.63 -0.92 5.92
C SER A 193 -4.89 -0.13 7.00
N LEU A 194 -5.29 1.12 7.22
CA LEU A 194 -4.74 1.97 8.29
C LEU A 194 -5.10 1.41 9.67
N LEU A 195 -6.35 0.99 9.88
CA LEU A 195 -6.79 0.40 11.15
C LEU A 195 -6.03 -0.89 11.48
N ILE A 196 -5.83 -1.77 10.49
CA ILE A 196 -5.06 -3.01 10.68
C ILE A 196 -3.62 -2.71 11.12
N VAL A 197 -2.99 -1.72 10.49
CA VAL A 197 -1.62 -1.32 10.89
C VAL A 197 -1.63 -0.70 12.28
N GLU A 198 -2.61 0.14 12.61
CA GLU A 198 -2.71 0.78 13.92
C GLU A 198 -2.90 -0.26 15.03
N LEU A 199 -3.78 -1.23 14.82
CA LEU A 199 -3.95 -2.37 15.73
C LEU A 199 -2.65 -3.17 15.86
N GLY A 200 -1.93 -3.38 14.75
CA GLY A 200 -0.65 -4.10 14.77
C GLY A 200 0.48 -3.35 15.49
N LEU A 201 0.55 -2.04 15.34
CA LEU A 201 1.54 -1.20 16.02
C LEU A 201 1.29 -1.09 17.53
N ASN A 202 0.02 -1.03 17.93
CA ASN A 202 -0.38 -0.84 19.34
C ASN A 202 -0.82 -2.15 20.00
N TRP A 203 -0.64 -3.31 19.34
CA TRP A 203 -1.12 -4.60 19.84
C TRP A 203 -0.67 -4.92 21.26
N HIS A 204 0.58 -4.61 21.57
CA HIS A 204 1.13 -4.85 22.90
C HIS A 204 0.43 -4.00 23.99
N GLU A 205 0.12 -2.75 23.69
CA GLU A 205 -0.57 -1.85 24.63
C GLU A 205 -2.02 -2.25 24.83
N LEU A 206 -2.67 -2.74 23.76
CA LEU A 206 -4.07 -3.21 23.80
C LEU A 206 -4.24 -4.53 24.56
N THR A 207 -3.22 -5.39 24.57
CA THR A 207 -3.30 -6.73 25.16
C THR A 207 -2.66 -6.87 26.52
N THR A 208 -1.81 -5.93 26.96
CA THR A 208 -1.21 -5.91 28.30
C THR A 208 -2.01 -5.01 29.22
N HIS A 209 -2.79 -5.62 30.14
CA HIS A 209 -3.36 -4.87 31.26
C HIS A 209 -2.21 -4.29 32.11
N ARG A 210 -2.10 -2.98 32.14
CA ARG A 210 -1.35 -2.31 33.22
C ARG A 210 -2.11 -2.57 34.52
N ARG A 211 -1.61 -3.50 35.33
CA ARG A 211 -1.99 -3.60 36.74
C ARG A 211 -1.23 -2.55 37.52
#